data_cd36e5cb6f5c2441f57458a8e748e816
#
_entry.id   cd36e5cb6f5c2441f57458a8e748e816
#
_cell.length_a   1.000
_cell.length_b   1.000
_cell.length_c   1.000
_cell.angle_alpha   90.00
_cell.angle_beta   90.00
_cell.angle_gamma   90.00
#
_symmetry.space_group_name_H-M   'P 1'
#
loop_
_entity.id
_entity.type
_entity.pdbx_description
1 polymer ?
#
loop_
_entity_poly.entity_id
_entity_poly.type
_entity_poly.pdbx_seq_one_letter_code
_entity_poly.pdbx_strand_id
1 'polypeptide(L)'
;MDTKKIEAAVAQIIEAVGEDGSREGLQETPQRIAKMYQEIFAGLGETAEEHLAKSFELIDNNMVVEKDIFFHSMCEHHFLPFYGKVHIAYVPNGRVAGLSKLARTVEVYAKKPQIQERLTVEIAEALMDYLGAQGALVWVEAEHMCMNMRGVRKPGTATVTTAARGVLATDKDLKNEAYKLMGH
;
A
#
# COMPACT_ATOMS: atom_id res chain seq x y z
N MET A 1 5.39 -17.03 -8.18
CA MET A 1 6.45 -16.99 -7.14
C MET A 1 7.04 -18.40 -6.97
N ASP A 2 8.37 -18.52 -6.86
CA ASP A 2 9.07 -19.81 -6.70
C ASP A 2 9.30 -20.09 -5.20
N THR A 3 8.34 -20.81 -4.60
CA THR A 3 8.36 -21.12 -3.16
C THR A 3 9.53 -22.03 -2.77
N LYS A 4 9.96 -22.94 -3.65
CA LYS A 4 11.09 -23.84 -3.36
C LYS A 4 12.43 -23.09 -3.25
N LYS A 5 12.63 -22.08 -4.10
CA LYS A 5 13.80 -21.20 -3.96
C LYS A 5 13.76 -20.38 -2.68
N ILE A 6 12.59 -19.90 -2.28
CA ILE A 6 12.42 -19.15 -1.02
C ILE A 6 12.69 -20.06 0.18
N GLU A 7 12.14 -21.27 0.21
CA GLU A 7 12.41 -22.25 1.26
C GLU A 7 13.91 -22.52 1.42
N ALA A 8 14.61 -22.77 0.31
CA ALA A 8 16.06 -23.00 0.32
C ALA A 8 16.84 -21.78 0.82
N ALA A 9 16.48 -20.57 0.38
CA ALA A 9 17.11 -19.34 0.81
C ALA A 9 16.91 -19.08 2.30
N VAL A 10 15.72 -19.33 2.83
CA VAL A 10 15.42 -19.17 4.27
C VAL A 10 16.20 -20.18 5.10
N ALA A 11 16.32 -21.44 4.67
CA ALA A 11 17.15 -22.42 5.36
C ALA A 11 18.62 -21.97 5.44
N GLN A 12 19.16 -21.42 4.34
CA GLN A 12 20.51 -20.85 4.32
C GLN A 12 20.66 -19.63 5.24
N ILE A 13 19.63 -18.77 5.34
CA ILE A 13 19.66 -17.64 6.27
C ILE A 13 19.71 -18.12 7.72
N ILE A 14 18.89 -19.12 8.09
CA ILE A 14 18.87 -19.71 9.43
C ILE A 14 20.26 -20.24 9.79
N GLU A 15 20.90 -21.01 8.91
CA GLU A 15 22.26 -21.50 9.10
C GLU A 15 23.27 -20.34 9.18
N ALA A 16 23.21 -19.37 8.30
CA ALA A 16 24.15 -18.26 8.22
C ALA A 16 24.13 -17.33 9.44
N VAL A 17 22.99 -17.20 10.13
CA VAL A 17 22.91 -16.45 11.40
C VAL A 17 23.39 -17.28 12.60
N GLY A 18 23.78 -18.55 12.40
CA GLY A 18 24.29 -19.44 13.44
C GLY A 18 23.23 -20.18 14.24
N GLU A 19 22.01 -20.29 13.71
CA GLU A 19 20.90 -20.97 14.38
C GLU A 19 20.79 -22.43 13.88
N ASP A 20 20.34 -23.34 14.75
CA ASP A 20 20.10 -24.74 14.41
C ASP A 20 18.70 -24.92 13.78
N GLY A 21 18.68 -25.06 12.45
CA GLY A 21 17.45 -25.29 11.68
C GLY A 21 16.74 -26.60 11.98
N SER A 22 17.38 -27.56 12.70
CA SER A 22 16.80 -28.85 13.05
C SER A 22 15.93 -28.78 14.34
N ARG A 23 16.04 -27.73 15.12
CA ARG A 23 15.21 -27.58 16.33
C ARG A 23 13.73 -27.41 15.97
N GLU A 24 12.85 -27.97 16.79
CA GLU A 24 11.40 -28.06 16.56
C GLU A 24 10.76 -26.74 16.08
N GLY A 25 11.12 -25.61 16.68
CA GLY A 25 10.54 -24.31 16.34
C GLY A 25 10.96 -23.77 14.95
N LEU A 26 12.02 -24.30 14.33
CA LEU A 26 12.55 -23.81 13.03
C LEU A 26 12.36 -24.78 11.87
N GLN A 27 12.02 -26.04 12.11
CA GLN A 27 11.89 -27.07 11.07
C GLN A 27 10.93 -26.66 9.94
N GLU A 28 9.81 -26.03 10.26
CA GLU A 28 8.81 -25.57 9.29
C GLU A 28 8.96 -24.09 8.90
N THR A 29 9.92 -23.35 9.45
CA THR A 29 10.10 -21.93 9.19
C THR A 29 10.31 -21.61 7.71
N PRO A 30 11.12 -22.38 6.95
CA PRO A 30 11.28 -22.14 5.52
C PRO A 30 9.95 -22.18 4.74
N GLN A 31 9.11 -23.18 4.99
CA GLN A 31 7.81 -23.34 4.34
C GLN A 31 6.82 -22.24 4.76
N ARG A 32 6.82 -21.89 6.06
CA ARG A 32 5.95 -20.83 6.59
C ARG A 32 6.29 -19.47 5.99
N ILE A 33 7.57 -19.14 5.85
CA ILE A 33 8.02 -17.88 5.23
C ILE A 33 7.69 -17.89 3.73
N ALA A 34 7.90 -19.00 3.03
CA ALA A 34 7.54 -19.10 1.61
C ALA A 34 6.04 -18.87 1.39
N LYS A 35 5.18 -19.46 2.23
CA LYS A 35 3.73 -19.23 2.20
C LYS A 35 3.34 -17.79 2.55
N MET A 36 3.96 -17.23 3.57
CA MET A 36 3.75 -15.82 3.96
C MET A 36 4.10 -14.88 2.78
N TYR A 37 5.20 -15.13 2.07
CA TYR A 37 5.60 -14.30 0.93
C TYR A 37 4.64 -14.37 -0.25
N GLN A 38 3.95 -15.50 -0.46
CA GLN A 38 2.87 -15.57 -1.45
C GLN A 38 1.72 -14.61 -1.12
N GLU A 39 1.44 -14.41 0.16
CA GLU A 39 0.39 -13.51 0.63
C GLU A 39 0.81 -12.04 0.57
N ILE A 40 1.96 -11.71 1.19
CA ILE A 40 2.40 -10.31 1.31
C ILE A 40 2.96 -9.71 0.02
N PHE A 41 3.27 -10.55 -0.99
CA PHE A 41 3.70 -10.13 -2.32
C PHE A 41 2.69 -10.48 -3.42
N ALA A 42 1.42 -10.69 -3.05
CA ALA A 42 0.37 -11.04 -4.00
C ALA A 42 0.07 -9.95 -5.03
N GLY A 43 0.46 -8.70 -4.78
CA GLY A 43 0.31 -7.57 -5.71
C GLY A 43 1.41 -7.46 -6.78
N LEU A 44 2.43 -8.35 -6.75
CA LEU A 44 3.48 -8.34 -7.78
C LEU A 44 2.91 -8.69 -9.15
N GLY A 45 3.04 -7.75 -10.11
CA GLY A 45 2.51 -7.91 -11.47
C GLY A 45 1.03 -7.60 -11.62
N GLU A 46 0.35 -7.24 -10.53
CA GLU A 46 -1.06 -6.85 -10.54
C GLU A 46 -1.23 -5.34 -10.74
N THR A 47 -2.39 -4.95 -11.27
CA THR A 47 -2.85 -3.56 -11.38
C THR A 47 -4.22 -3.41 -10.71
N ALA A 48 -4.60 -2.18 -10.38
CA ALA A 48 -5.93 -1.90 -9.81
C ALA A 48 -7.04 -1.84 -10.86
N GLU A 49 -6.75 -2.07 -12.14
CA GLU A 49 -7.69 -1.94 -13.25
C GLU A 49 -8.98 -2.75 -13.05
N GLU A 50 -8.88 -4.04 -12.75
CA GLU A 50 -10.06 -4.90 -12.52
C GLU A 50 -10.94 -4.43 -11.35
N HIS A 51 -10.35 -3.78 -10.37
CA HIS A 51 -11.06 -3.24 -9.23
C HIS A 51 -11.78 -1.95 -9.59
N LEU A 52 -11.10 -0.97 -10.17
CA LEU A 52 -11.62 0.35 -10.45
C LEU A 52 -12.54 0.39 -11.68
N ALA A 53 -12.42 -0.54 -12.62
CA ALA A 53 -13.38 -0.73 -13.69
C ALA A 53 -14.80 -1.07 -13.18
N LYS A 54 -14.92 -1.65 -11.98
CA LYS A 54 -16.21 -1.92 -11.32
C LYS A 54 -16.71 -0.67 -10.60
N SER A 55 -17.22 0.27 -11.39
CA SER A 55 -17.72 1.57 -10.97
C SER A 55 -19.21 1.72 -11.31
N PHE A 56 -19.88 2.70 -10.69
CA PHE A 56 -21.30 3.00 -10.84
C PHE A 56 -21.48 4.39 -11.43
N GLU A 57 -22.55 4.59 -12.21
CA GLU A 57 -22.90 5.91 -12.72
C GLU A 57 -23.34 6.81 -11.56
N LEU A 58 -22.94 8.08 -11.64
CA LEU A 58 -23.30 9.12 -10.70
C LEU A 58 -23.60 10.42 -11.47
N ILE A 59 -24.72 11.07 -11.11
CA ILE A 59 -25.13 12.33 -11.77
C ILE A 59 -24.28 13.50 -11.26
N ASP A 60 -24.02 13.53 -9.94
CA ASP A 60 -23.23 14.58 -9.30
C ASP A 60 -21.78 14.18 -9.16
N ASN A 61 -20.87 15.11 -9.41
CA ASN A 61 -19.42 14.90 -9.29
C ASN A 61 -18.86 15.44 -7.95
N ASN A 62 -19.64 15.31 -6.87
CA ASN A 62 -19.17 15.69 -5.54
C ASN A 62 -17.97 14.82 -5.13
N MET A 63 -17.02 15.44 -4.44
CA MET A 63 -15.83 14.76 -3.94
C MET A 63 -16.22 13.57 -3.06
N VAL A 64 -15.59 12.44 -3.30
CA VAL A 64 -15.69 11.25 -2.45
C VAL A 64 -14.41 11.10 -1.65
N VAL A 65 -14.55 10.86 -0.34
CA VAL A 65 -13.41 10.64 0.56
C VAL A 65 -13.58 9.31 1.29
N GLU A 66 -12.58 8.44 1.17
CA GLU A 66 -12.44 7.20 1.95
C GLU A 66 -11.24 7.34 2.88
N LYS A 67 -11.47 7.13 4.18
CA LYS A 67 -10.45 7.36 5.22
C LYS A 67 -10.07 6.09 5.94
N ASP A 68 -8.90 6.15 6.58
CA ASP A 68 -8.45 5.12 7.52
C ASP A 68 -8.35 3.72 6.88
N ILE A 69 -8.02 3.65 5.59
CA ILE A 69 -7.73 2.37 4.93
C ILE A 69 -6.41 1.85 5.47
N PHE A 70 -6.47 0.88 6.35
CA PHE A 70 -5.28 0.29 6.95
C PHE A 70 -4.54 -0.58 5.95
N PHE A 71 -3.21 -0.53 5.95
CA PHE A 71 -2.37 -1.32 5.07
C PHE A 71 -1.10 -1.82 5.75
N HIS A 72 -0.55 -2.91 5.21
CA HIS A 72 0.81 -3.35 5.45
C HIS A 72 1.54 -3.47 4.13
N SER A 73 2.82 -3.11 4.12
CA SER A 73 3.70 -3.25 2.97
C SER A 73 5.11 -3.65 3.41
N MET A 74 5.97 -3.98 2.46
CA MET A 74 7.35 -4.38 2.72
C MET A 74 8.32 -3.36 2.13
N CYS A 75 9.11 -2.73 2.99
CA CYS A 75 10.18 -1.83 2.56
C CYS A 75 11.16 -2.57 1.63
N GLU A 76 11.32 -2.11 0.39
CA GLU A 76 12.18 -2.77 -0.60
C GLU A 76 13.66 -2.81 -0.22
N HIS A 77 14.12 -1.87 0.65
CA HIS A 77 15.53 -1.79 1.05
C HIS A 77 15.95 -2.86 2.07
N HIS A 78 15.02 -3.31 2.92
CA HIS A 78 15.35 -4.17 4.07
C HIS A 78 14.45 -5.39 4.19
N PHE A 79 13.40 -5.50 3.40
CA PHE A 79 12.34 -6.52 3.54
C PHE A 79 11.75 -6.54 4.95
N LEU A 80 11.68 -5.37 5.59
CA LEU A 80 10.98 -5.16 6.85
C LEU A 80 9.66 -4.45 6.59
N PRO A 81 8.62 -4.71 7.39
CA PRO A 81 7.31 -4.11 7.16
C PRO A 81 7.31 -2.60 7.43
N PHE A 82 6.47 -1.90 6.71
CA PHE A 82 5.90 -0.62 7.10
C PHE A 82 4.39 -0.70 6.98
N TYR A 83 3.69 0.01 7.83
CA TYR A 83 2.24 -0.12 7.94
C TYR A 83 1.63 1.19 8.44
N GLY A 84 0.37 1.38 8.15
CA GLY A 84 -0.31 2.61 8.53
C GLY A 84 -1.67 2.75 7.87
N LYS A 85 -1.99 3.98 7.49
CA LYS A 85 -3.29 4.35 6.92
C LYS A 85 -3.12 5.09 5.61
N VAL A 86 -4.01 4.81 4.70
CA VAL A 86 -4.21 5.55 3.45
C VAL A 86 -5.54 6.27 3.53
N HIS A 87 -5.56 7.54 3.14
CA HIS A 87 -6.76 8.33 2.92
C HIS A 87 -6.79 8.71 1.45
N ILE A 88 -7.94 8.52 0.82
CA ILE A 88 -8.16 8.79 -0.59
C ILE A 88 -9.29 9.79 -0.73
N ALA A 89 -9.05 10.90 -1.44
CA ALA A 89 -10.10 11.75 -1.97
C ALA A 89 -10.02 11.73 -3.49
N TYR A 90 -11.18 11.69 -4.15
CA TYR A 90 -11.22 11.87 -5.60
C TYR A 90 -12.48 12.63 -6.02
N VAL A 91 -12.39 13.33 -7.13
CA VAL A 91 -13.52 13.99 -7.79
C VAL A 91 -13.97 13.09 -8.92
N PRO A 92 -15.18 12.53 -8.86
CA PRO A 92 -15.73 11.68 -9.90
C PRO A 92 -15.81 12.38 -11.26
N ASN A 93 -15.91 11.59 -12.32
CA ASN A 93 -16.20 12.04 -13.68
C ASN A 93 -17.39 11.22 -14.23
N GLY A 94 -18.57 11.42 -13.63
CA GLY A 94 -19.77 10.67 -13.96
C GLY A 94 -19.81 9.22 -13.42
N ARG A 95 -18.76 8.77 -12.73
CA ARG A 95 -18.67 7.41 -12.18
C ARG A 95 -17.98 7.41 -10.84
N VAL A 96 -18.45 6.53 -9.93
CA VAL A 96 -17.86 6.31 -8.60
C VAL A 96 -17.40 4.87 -8.43
N ALA A 97 -16.27 4.68 -7.76
CA ALA A 97 -15.80 3.37 -7.37
C ALA A 97 -16.64 2.81 -6.22
N GLY A 98 -16.88 1.51 -6.21
CA GLY A 98 -17.37 0.86 -4.99
C GLY A 98 -16.34 1.00 -3.86
N LEU A 99 -16.76 1.33 -2.63
CA LEU A 99 -15.86 1.60 -1.49
C LEU A 99 -14.82 0.50 -1.28
N SER A 100 -15.24 -0.77 -1.32
CA SER A 100 -14.32 -1.91 -1.22
C SER A 100 -13.27 -1.97 -2.34
N LYS A 101 -13.46 -1.25 -3.46
CA LYS A 101 -12.50 -1.22 -4.58
C LYS A 101 -11.35 -0.27 -4.30
N LEU A 102 -11.60 0.80 -3.55
CA LEU A 102 -10.55 1.71 -3.08
C LEU A 102 -9.60 0.98 -2.12
N ALA A 103 -10.13 0.24 -1.14
CA ALA A 103 -9.32 -0.58 -0.25
C ALA A 103 -8.51 -1.66 -1.02
N ARG A 104 -9.12 -2.33 -2.01
CA ARG A 104 -8.41 -3.30 -2.85
C ARG A 104 -7.32 -2.68 -3.72
N THR A 105 -7.53 -1.45 -4.19
CA THR A 105 -6.49 -0.70 -4.90
C THR A 105 -5.26 -0.47 -4.01
N VAL A 106 -5.48 -0.08 -2.75
CA VAL A 106 -4.39 0.04 -1.77
C VAL A 106 -3.67 -1.29 -1.58
N GLU A 107 -4.40 -2.40 -1.41
CA GLU A 107 -3.83 -3.74 -1.25
C GLU A 107 -2.95 -4.17 -2.43
N VAL A 108 -3.40 -3.94 -3.67
CA VAL A 108 -2.62 -4.27 -4.88
C VAL A 108 -1.24 -3.60 -4.85
N TYR A 109 -1.20 -2.31 -4.54
CA TYR A 109 0.07 -1.56 -4.56
C TYR A 109 0.89 -1.72 -3.28
N ALA A 110 0.27 -2.07 -2.15
CA ALA A 110 0.97 -2.34 -0.90
C ALA A 110 1.62 -3.74 -0.87
N LYS A 111 1.02 -4.76 -1.50
CA LYS A 111 1.48 -6.15 -1.46
C LYS A 111 2.61 -6.46 -2.46
N LYS A 112 3.67 -5.67 -2.39
CA LYS A 112 4.93 -5.84 -3.12
C LYS A 112 6.08 -5.16 -2.38
N PRO A 113 7.36 -5.43 -2.75
CA PRO A 113 8.47 -4.59 -2.27
C PRO A 113 8.25 -3.14 -2.69
N GLN A 114 8.23 -2.20 -1.72
CA GLN A 114 7.69 -0.86 -1.93
C GLN A 114 8.51 0.21 -1.19
N ILE A 115 8.36 1.45 -1.63
CA ILE A 115 8.64 2.66 -0.86
C ILE A 115 7.34 3.46 -0.72
N GLN A 116 7.18 4.15 0.38
CA GLN A 116 5.92 4.84 0.69
C GLN A 116 5.56 5.91 -0.35
N GLU A 117 6.54 6.62 -0.86
CA GLU A 117 6.38 7.66 -1.88
C GLU A 117 5.79 7.08 -3.18
N ARG A 118 6.31 5.94 -3.63
CA ARG A 118 5.81 5.25 -4.83
C ARG A 118 4.41 4.67 -4.60
N LEU A 119 4.15 4.06 -3.44
CA LEU A 119 2.83 3.58 -3.06
C LEU A 119 1.78 4.70 -3.19
N THR A 120 2.10 5.87 -2.63
CA THR A 120 1.21 7.04 -2.65
C THR A 120 0.90 7.51 -4.07
N VAL A 121 1.91 7.56 -4.92
CA VAL A 121 1.78 7.96 -6.33
C VAL A 121 0.99 6.93 -7.13
N GLU A 122 1.32 5.63 -7.01
CA GLU A 122 0.64 4.57 -7.76
C GLU A 122 -0.86 4.50 -7.47
N ILE A 123 -1.27 4.71 -6.21
CA ILE A 123 -2.69 4.77 -5.86
C ILE A 123 -3.37 5.98 -6.52
N ALA A 124 -2.73 7.16 -6.48
CA ALA A 124 -3.31 8.36 -7.09
C ALA A 124 -3.44 8.22 -8.63
N GLU A 125 -2.43 7.66 -9.28
CA GLU A 125 -2.44 7.41 -10.73
C GLU A 125 -3.49 6.38 -11.12
N ALA A 126 -3.66 5.32 -10.34
CA ALA A 126 -4.69 4.32 -10.60
C ALA A 126 -6.11 4.91 -10.63
N LEU A 127 -6.40 5.87 -9.74
CA LEU A 127 -7.69 6.57 -9.74
C LEU A 127 -7.89 7.42 -11.00
N MET A 128 -6.83 8.03 -11.52
CA MET A 128 -6.89 8.78 -12.76
C MET A 128 -7.04 7.85 -13.98
N ASP A 129 -6.23 6.81 -14.06
CA ASP A 129 -6.11 5.97 -15.24
C ASP A 129 -7.26 4.97 -15.38
N TYR A 130 -7.68 4.33 -14.28
CA TYR A 130 -8.65 3.22 -14.33
C TYR A 130 -10.07 3.61 -13.90
N LEU A 131 -10.23 4.61 -13.04
CA LEU A 131 -11.54 5.16 -12.68
C LEU A 131 -11.93 6.35 -13.59
N GLY A 132 -10.94 7.01 -14.19
CA GLY A 132 -11.14 8.21 -14.98
C GLY A 132 -11.56 9.42 -14.14
N ALA A 133 -11.13 9.51 -12.89
CA ALA A 133 -11.46 10.61 -12.00
C ALA A 133 -10.98 11.96 -12.56
N GLN A 134 -11.68 13.07 -12.27
CA GLN A 134 -11.24 14.42 -12.63
C GLN A 134 -10.02 14.87 -11.80
N GLY A 135 -9.87 14.32 -10.60
CA GLY A 135 -8.73 14.53 -9.72
C GLY A 135 -8.69 13.53 -8.60
N ALA A 136 -7.49 13.28 -8.08
CA ALA A 136 -7.23 12.40 -6.95
C ALA A 136 -6.24 13.05 -5.98
N LEU A 137 -6.45 12.85 -4.68
CA LEU A 137 -5.52 13.17 -3.60
C LEU A 137 -5.38 11.94 -2.71
N VAL A 138 -4.16 11.47 -2.55
CA VAL A 138 -3.83 10.37 -1.66
C VAL A 138 -2.91 10.88 -0.56
N TRP A 139 -3.24 10.54 0.67
CA TRP A 139 -2.44 10.78 1.87
C TRP A 139 -2.11 9.43 2.49
N VAL A 140 -0.83 9.19 2.75
CA VAL A 140 -0.36 7.98 3.43
C VAL A 140 0.42 8.38 4.66
N GLU A 141 0.06 7.81 5.80
CA GLU A 141 0.81 7.94 7.05
C GLU A 141 1.20 6.56 7.54
N ALA A 142 2.49 6.31 7.76
CA ALA A 142 2.98 5.00 8.15
C ALA A 142 4.19 5.02 9.07
N GLU A 143 4.29 3.98 9.90
CA GLU A 143 5.46 3.63 10.66
C GLU A 143 6.32 2.61 9.89
N HIS A 144 7.64 2.75 10.00
CA HIS A 144 8.61 1.92 9.29
C HIS A 144 9.46 1.09 10.27
N MET A 145 9.31 -0.24 10.24
CA MET A 145 10.12 -1.12 11.11
C MET A 145 11.62 -1.02 10.83
N CYS A 146 12.02 -0.68 9.60
CA CYS A 146 13.42 -0.44 9.28
C CYS A 146 14.02 0.77 10.02
N MET A 147 13.20 1.69 10.50
CA MET A 147 13.60 2.83 11.35
C MET A 147 13.38 2.56 12.84
N ASN A 148 12.37 1.76 13.19
CA ASN A 148 11.95 1.55 14.57
C ASN A 148 12.86 0.55 15.30
N MET A 149 13.07 -0.65 14.72
CA MET A 149 13.70 -1.77 15.42
C MET A 149 15.22 -1.87 15.22
N ARG A 150 15.78 -1.19 14.24
CA ARG A 150 17.20 -1.22 13.88
C ARG A 150 17.69 0.13 13.37
N GLY A 151 18.99 0.29 13.08
CA GLY A 151 19.58 1.52 12.56
C GLY A 151 19.40 2.69 13.54
N VAL A 152 18.63 3.68 13.15
CA VAL A 152 18.40 4.91 13.94
C VAL A 152 17.52 4.72 15.18
N ARG A 153 16.76 3.63 15.27
CA ARG A 153 15.94 3.23 16.43
C ARG A 153 15.03 4.36 16.95
N LYS A 154 14.11 4.80 16.09
CA LYS A 154 13.14 5.86 16.41
C LYS A 154 11.70 5.35 16.37
N PRO A 155 11.28 4.52 17.36
CA PRO A 155 9.89 4.04 17.41
C PRO A 155 8.92 5.21 17.59
N GLY A 156 7.73 5.09 17.00
CA GLY A 156 6.68 6.11 17.07
C GLY A 156 6.87 7.28 16.09
N THR A 157 7.92 7.26 15.23
CA THR A 157 7.99 8.21 14.12
C THR A 157 7.09 7.75 12.98
N ALA A 158 6.19 8.63 12.53
CA ALA A 158 5.39 8.42 11.34
C ALA A 158 5.93 9.25 10.17
N THR A 159 5.93 8.65 8.98
CA THR A 159 6.21 9.34 7.72
C THR A 159 4.90 9.64 7.03
N VAL A 160 4.75 10.88 6.55
CA VAL A 160 3.58 11.29 5.76
C VAL A 160 4.02 11.57 4.33
N THR A 161 3.30 11.00 3.36
CA THR A 161 3.46 11.28 1.93
C THR A 161 2.12 11.61 1.30
N THR A 162 2.12 12.51 0.32
CA THR A 162 0.91 12.91 -0.40
C THR A 162 1.15 12.93 -1.91
N ALA A 163 0.10 12.60 -2.68
CA ALA A 163 0.11 12.73 -4.13
C ALA A 163 -1.22 13.32 -4.58
N ALA A 164 -1.17 14.43 -5.32
CA ALA A 164 -2.34 15.06 -5.92
C ALA A 164 -2.25 14.99 -7.45
N ARG A 165 -3.39 14.75 -8.10
CA ARG A 165 -3.53 14.67 -9.56
C ARG A 165 -4.78 15.40 -10.03
N GLY A 166 -4.79 15.77 -11.31
CA GLY A 166 -5.93 16.44 -11.93
C GLY A 166 -6.33 17.73 -11.23
N VAL A 167 -7.63 17.97 -11.06
CA VAL A 167 -8.16 19.19 -10.42
C VAL A 167 -7.69 19.35 -8.98
N LEU A 168 -7.47 18.24 -8.25
CA LEU A 168 -6.93 18.30 -6.87
C LEU A 168 -5.45 18.69 -6.80
N ALA A 169 -4.72 18.69 -7.92
CA ALA A 169 -3.37 19.23 -7.98
C ALA A 169 -3.38 20.75 -8.29
N THR A 170 -4.37 21.25 -9.03
CA THR A 170 -4.39 22.63 -9.54
C THR A 170 -5.27 23.58 -8.75
N ASP A 171 -6.40 23.08 -8.19
CA ASP A 171 -7.33 23.87 -7.39
C ASP A 171 -6.97 23.76 -5.90
N LYS A 172 -6.49 24.87 -5.33
CA LYS A 172 -6.06 24.93 -3.93
C LYS A 172 -7.20 24.82 -2.93
N ASP A 173 -8.36 25.39 -3.25
CA ASP A 173 -9.51 25.38 -2.35
C ASP A 173 -10.11 23.99 -2.27
N LEU A 174 -10.28 23.33 -3.42
CA LEU A 174 -10.75 21.94 -3.49
C LEU A 174 -9.78 20.98 -2.80
N LYS A 175 -8.48 21.19 -2.95
CA LYS A 175 -7.45 20.42 -2.25
C LYS A 175 -7.51 20.61 -0.73
N ASN A 176 -7.71 21.85 -0.27
CA ASN A 176 -7.85 22.14 1.16
C ASN A 176 -9.14 21.53 1.73
N GLU A 177 -10.22 21.51 0.96
CA GLU A 177 -11.45 20.82 1.34
C GLU A 177 -11.20 19.32 1.53
N ALA A 178 -10.47 18.68 0.59
CA ALA A 178 -10.09 17.28 0.70
C ALA A 178 -9.32 16.99 1.99
N TYR A 179 -8.32 17.80 2.33
CA TYR A 179 -7.56 17.65 3.59
C TYR A 179 -8.46 17.76 4.81
N LYS A 180 -9.36 18.75 4.86
CA LYS A 180 -10.31 18.91 5.98
C LYS A 180 -11.22 17.69 6.12
N LEU A 181 -11.74 17.14 5.01
CA LEU A 181 -12.58 15.95 5.02
C LEU A 181 -11.80 14.71 5.47
N MET A 182 -10.53 14.62 5.15
CA MET A 182 -9.62 13.58 5.64
C MET A 182 -9.33 13.72 7.15
N GLY A 183 -9.49 14.92 7.72
CA GLY A 183 -9.22 15.21 9.13
C GLY A 183 -7.84 15.83 9.38
N HIS A 184 -7.28 16.51 8.38
CA HIS A 184 -5.96 17.16 8.40
C HIS A 184 -6.05 18.66 8.11
#